data_c8ef99299e3b9bc280ca4762d224482a
#
_entry.id   c8ef99299e3b9bc280ca4762d224482a
#
_cell.length_a   1.000
_cell.length_b   1.000
_cell.length_c   1.000
_cell.angle_alpha   90.00
_cell.angle_beta   90.00
_cell.angle_gamma   90.00
#
_symmetry.space_group_name_H-M   'P 1'
#
loop_
_entity.id
_entity.type
_entity.pdbx_description
1 polymer ?
#
loop_
_entity_poly.entity_id
_entity_poly.type
_entity_poly.pdbx_seq_one_letter_code
_entity_poly.pdbx_strand_id
1 'polypeptide(L)'
;SGAYGTPVQATAGLITTRGAASAFFINGTNRAMFRFTMINHLCHDMETVMDTTRPADRIRQDVARSPGGDSRLFLNNCVGCHSGMDPMAQAFAYYNFDATAGQLVYTANQVQPKYLINSANFPFGFVTPDDSWSNRWRAGANASLGWDPALPGSGAGAKSLGQELASSDAFAQCQVTKVFQAVCFRAPVSAADQATVATIKASFKSGGYKLKQVFQLSAAACPGQ
;
A
#
# COMPACT_ATOMS: atom_id res chain seq x y z
N SER A 1 7.10 8.15 -22.40
CA SER A 1 5.84 7.45 -22.09
C SER A 1 6.20 6.12 -21.46
N GLY A 2 5.57 5.81 -20.32
CA GLY A 2 5.61 4.45 -19.79
C GLY A 2 5.05 3.46 -20.81
N ALA A 3 5.34 2.17 -20.66
CA ALA A 3 4.73 1.15 -21.50
C ALA A 3 3.21 1.36 -21.52
N TYR A 4 2.58 1.24 -22.69
CA TYR A 4 1.15 1.43 -22.91
C TYR A 4 0.63 2.88 -22.79
N GLY A 5 1.46 3.90 -23.01
CA GLY A 5 1.02 5.30 -23.07
C GLY A 5 0.74 5.96 -21.72
N THR A 6 0.99 5.29 -20.62
CA THR A 6 0.86 5.89 -19.28
C THR A 6 1.90 6.99 -19.10
N PRO A 7 1.52 8.21 -18.68
CA PRO A 7 2.47 9.28 -18.41
C PRO A 7 3.50 8.91 -17.35
N VAL A 8 4.73 9.40 -17.47
CA VAL A 8 5.82 9.08 -16.50
C VAL A 8 5.44 9.46 -15.05
N GLN A 9 4.72 10.56 -14.88
CA GLN A 9 4.24 10.98 -13.54
C GLN A 9 3.21 10.03 -12.94
N ALA A 10 2.52 9.23 -13.77
CA ALA A 10 1.55 8.24 -13.33
C ALA A 10 2.15 6.84 -13.15
N THR A 11 3.45 6.67 -13.35
CA THR A 11 4.12 5.38 -13.14
C THR A 11 4.63 5.27 -11.71
N ALA A 12 4.31 4.16 -11.05
CA ALA A 12 4.68 3.86 -9.67
C ALA A 12 5.22 2.42 -9.53
N GLY A 13 6.19 2.08 -10.36
CA GLY A 13 6.85 0.77 -10.34
C GLY A 13 5.88 -0.40 -10.55
N LEU A 14 5.99 -1.43 -9.72
CA LEU A 14 5.25 -2.68 -9.86
C LEU A 14 3.73 -2.49 -9.82
N ILE A 15 3.22 -1.60 -8.97
CA ILE A 15 1.77 -1.39 -8.77
C ILE A 15 1.07 -0.81 -10.00
N THR A 16 1.79 -0.17 -10.91
CA THR A 16 1.27 0.36 -12.17
C THR A 16 1.68 -0.46 -13.41
N THR A 17 2.14 -1.68 -13.20
CA THR A 17 2.35 -2.62 -14.30
C THR A 17 1.01 -3.18 -14.79
N ARG A 18 0.98 -3.66 -16.05
CA ARG A 18 -0.20 -4.31 -16.62
C ARG A 18 -0.65 -5.51 -15.78
N GLY A 19 0.28 -6.34 -15.31
CA GLY A 19 -0.03 -7.53 -14.51
C GLY A 19 -0.70 -7.17 -13.18
N ALA A 20 -0.16 -6.23 -12.43
CA ALA A 20 -0.78 -5.77 -11.19
C ALA A 20 -2.12 -5.06 -11.45
N ALA A 21 -2.20 -4.26 -12.49
CA ALA A 21 -3.43 -3.53 -12.85
C ALA A 21 -4.58 -4.48 -13.22
N SER A 22 -4.31 -5.53 -14.02
CA SER A 22 -5.31 -6.52 -14.42
C SER A 22 -5.89 -7.30 -13.23
N ALA A 23 -5.12 -7.46 -12.16
CA ALA A 23 -5.56 -8.15 -10.97
C ALA A 23 -6.26 -7.23 -9.96
N PHE A 24 -5.80 -5.97 -9.82
CA PHE A 24 -6.15 -5.15 -8.66
C PHE A 24 -6.76 -3.78 -9.00
N PHE A 25 -6.74 -3.34 -10.27
CA PHE A 25 -7.43 -2.14 -10.73
C PHE A 25 -8.70 -2.44 -11.53
N ILE A 26 -9.07 -3.71 -11.73
CA ILE A 26 -10.16 -4.10 -12.63
C ILE A 26 -11.55 -3.78 -12.05
N ASN A 27 -11.76 -4.00 -10.78
CA ASN A 27 -13.05 -3.84 -10.11
C ASN A 27 -12.91 -3.05 -8.80
N GLY A 28 -14.06 -2.62 -8.27
CA GLY A 28 -14.13 -1.93 -6.98
C GLY A 28 -13.39 -0.59 -6.99
N THR A 29 -13.09 -0.08 -5.82
CA THR A 29 -12.53 1.26 -5.58
C THR A 29 -11.01 1.25 -5.40
N ASN A 30 -10.31 0.36 -6.04
CA ASN A 30 -8.85 0.18 -5.98
C ASN A 30 -8.28 -0.12 -4.57
N ARG A 31 -9.14 -0.45 -3.59
CA ARG A 31 -8.70 -0.94 -2.27
C ARG A 31 -7.92 -2.25 -2.38
N ALA A 32 -8.27 -3.08 -3.38
CA ALA A 32 -7.54 -4.32 -3.66
C ALA A 32 -6.07 -4.06 -3.99
N MET A 33 -5.76 -3.02 -4.79
CA MET A 33 -4.38 -2.61 -5.07
C MET A 33 -3.67 -2.14 -3.81
N PHE A 34 -4.35 -1.39 -2.94
CA PHE A 34 -3.76 -0.96 -1.67
C PHE A 34 -3.44 -2.17 -0.78
N ARG A 35 -4.38 -3.10 -0.59
CA ARG A 35 -4.15 -4.33 0.18
C ARG A 35 -3.01 -5.16 -0.41
N PHE A 36 -2.99 -5.35 -1.73
CA PHE A 36 -1.88 -6.02 -2.42
C PHE A 36 -0.53 -5.39 -2.09
N THR A 37 -0.47 -4.06 -2.12
CA THR A 37 0.75 -3.31 -1.80
C THR A 37 1.18 -3.53 -0.35
N MET A 38 0.24 -3.49 0.59
CA MET A 38 0.52 -3.75 2.01
C MET A 38 1.07 -5.17 2.23
N ILE A 39 0.41 -6.18 1.70
CA ILE A 39 0.81 -7.58 1.86
C ILE A 39 2.17 -7.83 1.20
N ASN A 40 2.35 -7.38 -0.03
CA ASN A 40 3.51 -7.78 -0.83
C ASN A 40 4.73 -6.88 -0.65
N HIS A 41 4.53 -5.64 -0.24
CA HIS A 41 5.66 -4.71 -0.11
C HIS A 41 5.98 -4.35 1.34
N LEU A 42 4.99 -4.34 2.24
CA LEU A 42 5.21 -4.06 3.65
C LEU A 42 5.09 -5.31 4.55
N CYS A 43 4.63 -6.45 4.02
CA CYS A 43 4.38 -7.70 4.77
C CYS A 43 3.31 -7.56 5.89
N HIS A 44 2.36 -6.66 5.68
CA HIS A 44 1.23 -6.46 6.59
C HIS A 44 -0.09 -6.61 5.82
N ASP A 45 -1.00 -7.47 6.29
CA ASP A 45 -2.39 -7.47 5.80
C ASP A 45 -3.21 -6.45 6.59
N MET A 46 -4.34 -6.06 6.03
CA MET A 46 -5.24 -5.03 6.60
C MET A 46 -5.70 -5.36 8.03
N GLU A 47 -5.84 -6.63 8.36
CA GLU A 47 -6.21 -7.09 9.69
C GLU A 47 -5.14 -6.79 10.75
N THR A 48 -3.87 -6.73 10.35
CA THR A 48 -2.74 -6.46 11.26
C THR A 48 -2.50 -4.97 11.49
N VAL A 49 -3.13 -4.11 10.69
CA VAL A 49 -2.98 -2.64 10.75
C VAL A 49 -4.29 -1.93 11.09
N MET A 50 -5.24 -2.65 11.68
CA MET A 50 -6.49 -2.06 12.16
C MET A 50 -6.23 -1.04 13.26
N ASP A 51 -6.75 0.18 13.10
CA ASP A 51 -6.66 1.23 14.11
C ASP A 51 -7.96 2.04 14.14
N THR A 52 -8.82 1.76 15.11
CA THR A 52 -10.11 2.42 15.28
C THR A 52 -10.00 3.84 15.86
N THR A 53 -8.79 4.26 16.25
CA THR A 53 -8.54 5.60 16.81
C THR A 53 -8.28 6.66 15.73
N ARG A 54 -8.16 6.25 14.46
CA ARG A 54 -7.94 7.18 13.36
C ARG A 54 -9.25 7.85 12.92
N PRO A 55 -9.20 9.11 12.47
CA PRO A 55 -10.39 9.82 12.00
C PRO A 55 -11.08 9.07 10.85
N ALA A 56 -12.42 8.99 10.91
CA ALA A 56 -13.23 8.26 9.92
C ALA A 56 -13.80 9.17 8.80
N ASP A 57 -13.39 10.44 8.77
CA ASP A 57 -13.90 11.50 7.88
C ASP A 57 -13.63 11.27 6.40
N ARG A 58 -12.62 10.44 6.07
CA ARG A 58 -12.27 10.07 4.69
C ARG A 58 -12.79 8.70 4.25
N ILE A 59 -13.63 8.05 5.08
CA ILE A 59 -14.27 6.79 4.68
C ILE A 59 -15.39 7.11 3.70
N ARG A 60 -15.34 6.50 2.51
CA ARG A 60 -16.21 6.81 1.38
C ARG A 60 -17.67 6.39 1.59
N GLN A 61 -18.55 6.90 0.73
CA GLN A 61 -19.99 6.64 0.72
C GLN A 61 -20.36 5.16 0.52
N ASP A 62 -19.52 4.41 -0.17
CA ASP A 62 -19.74 2.98 -0.45
C ASP A 62 -19.62 2.07 0.79
N VAL A 63 -19.16 2.60 1.91
CA VAL A 63 -19.06 1.84 3.17
C VAL A 63 -20.26 2.16 4.08
N ALA A 64 -21.13 1.15 4.31
CA ALA A 64 -22.24 1.29 5.21
C ALA A 64 -21.79 1.55 6.67
N ARG A 65 -22.45 2.46 7.38
CA ARG A 65 -22.17 2.76 8.79
C ARG A 65 -22.98 1.89 9.77
N SER A 66 -23.95 1.15 9.24
CA SER A 66 -24.76 0.19 10.00
C SER A 66 -25.00 -1.04 9.11
N PRO A 67 -23.96 -1.83 8.78
CA PRO A 67 -24.12 -3.02 7.96
C PRO A 67 -25.07 -4.01 8.66
N GLY A 68 -26.08 -4.51 7.93
CA GLY A 68 -27.11 -5.37 8.51
C GLY A 68 -27.96 -4.71 9.61
N GLY A 69 -27.95 -3.38 9.70
CA GLY A 69 -28.69 -2.62 10.70
C GLY A 69 -27.91 -2.39 12.03
N ASP A 70 -26.69 -2.91 12.15
CA ASP A 70 -25.87 -2.83 13.38
C ASP A 70 -24.63 -1.93 13.19
N SER A 71 -24.67 -0.72 13.79
CA SER A 71 -23.54 0.21 13.73
C SER A 71 -22.29 -0.28 14.50
N ARG A 72 -22.43 -1.21 15.43
CA ARG A 72 -21.29 -1.79 16.16
C ARG A 72 -20.37 -2.59 15.22
N LEU A 73 -20.92 -3.22 14.17
CA LEU A 73 -20.14 -3.90 13.16
C LEU A 73 -19.21 -2.93 12.40
N PHE A 74 -19.71 -1.74 12.08
CA PHE A 74 -18.87 -0.71 11.49
C PHE A 74 -17.78 -0.23 12.46
N LEU A 75 -18.16 0.12 13.68
CA LEU A 75 -17.25 0.69 14.68
C LEU A 75 -16.15 -0.28 15.13
N ASN A 76 -16.46 -1.58 15.23
CA ASN A 76 -15.50 -2.58 15.72
C ASN A 76 -14.67 -3.21 14.61
N ASN A 77 -15.20 -3.29 13.38
CA ASN A 77 -14.53 -4.05 12.31
C ASN A 77 -14.13 -3.17 11.12
N CYS A 78 -15.07 -2.38 10.58
CA CYS A 78 -14.82 -1.69 9.31
C CYS A 78 -13.96 -0.43 9.46
N VAL A 79 -14.24 0.38 10.49
CA VAL A 79 -13.55 1.67 10.69
C VAL A 79 -12.04 1.50 10.86
N GLY A 80 -11.59 0.44 11.53
CA GLY A 80 -10.19 0.20 11.81
C GLY A 80 -9.32 0.09 10.55
N CYS A 81 -9.85 -0.56 9.51
CA CYS A 81 -9.18 -0.65 8.21
C CYS A 81 -9.41 0.60 7.35
N HIS A 82 -10.68 1.01 7.22
CA HIS A 82 -11.07 2.06 6.26
C HIS A 82 -10.53 3.45 6.63
N SER A 83 -10.38 3.77 7.93
CA SER A 83 -9.87 5.06 8.38
C SER A 83 -8.43 5.36 7.93
N GLY A 84 -7.63 4.34 7.74
CA GLY A 84 -6.26 4.48 7.20
C GLY A 84 -6.16 4.15 5.71
N MET A 85 -6.84 3.08 5.28
CA MET A 85 -6.79 2.62 3.89
C MET A 85 -7.42 3.62 2.90
N ASP A 86 -8.65 4.08 3.15
CA ASP A 86 -9.38 4.89 2.18
C ASP A 86 -8.68 6.20 1.83
N PRO A 87 -8.13 6.98 2.80
CA PRO A 87 -7.39 8.19 2.49
C PRO A 87 -6.09 7.93 1.73
N MET A 88 -5.42 6.78 1.89
CA MET A 88 -4.23 6.43 1.11
C MET A 88 -4.58 5.83 -0.25
N ALA A 89 -5.59 4.94 -0.33
CA ALA A 89 -6.03 4.33 -1.58
C ALA A 89 -6.65 5.34 -2.57
N GLN A 90 -6.97 6.55 -2.12
CA GLN A 90 -7.38 7.66 -2.99
C GLN A 90 -6.29 8.03 -4.01
N ALA A 91 -5.02 7.78 -3.72
CA ALA A 91 -3.91 7.93 -4.67
C ALA A 91 -4.13 7.19 -6.00
N PHE A 92 -5.01 6.20 -6.01
CA PHE A 92 -5.36 5.40 -7.19
C PHE A 92 -6.66 5.87 -7.88
N ALA A 93 -7.21 7.03 -7.52
CA ALA A 93 -8.52 7.49 -8.00
C ALA A 93 -8.59 7.68 -9.52
N TYR A 94 -7.46 7.91 -10.20
CA TYR A 94 -7.39 8.11 -11.64
C TYR A 94 -7.07 6.82 -12.42
N TYR A 95 -6.91 5.67 -11.73
CA TYR A 95 -6.53 4.41 -12.35
C TYR A 95 -7.69 3.45 -12.50
N ASN A 96 -7.71 2.75 -13.63
CA ASN A 96 -8.58 1.64 -13.93
C ASN A 96 -7.85 0.60 -14.78
N PHE A 97 -8.44 -0.56 -14.97
CA PHE A 97 -8.01 -1.54 -15.95
C PHE A 97 -9.14 -1.76 -16.96
N ASP A 98 -8.85 -1.55 -18.24
CA ASP A 98 -9.74 -1.92 -19.33
C ASP A 98 -9.51 -3.39 -19.67
N ALA A 99 -10.46 -4.26 -19.28
CA ALA A 99 -10.36 -5.69 -19.53
C ALA A 99 -10.48 -6.03 -21.02
N THR A 100 -11.21 -5.22 -21.81
CA THR A 100 -11.39 -5.43 -23.24
C THR A 100 -10.13 -5.10 -24.02
N ALA A 101 -9.53 -3.95 -23.72
CA ALA A 101 -8.26 -3.53 -24.34
C ALA A 101 -7.03 -4.20 -23.67
N GLY A 102 -7.21 -4.84 -22.52
CA GLY A 102 -6.15 -5.49 -21.75
C GLY A 102 -5.07 -4.54 -21.27
N GLN A 103 -5.43 -3.32 -20.87
CA GLN A 103 -4.45 -2.27 -20.53
C GLN A 103 -4.83 -1.47 -19.29
N LEU A 104 -3.79 -0.92 -18.64
CA LEU A 104 -3.95 0.06 -17.59
C LEU A 104 -4.48 1.36 -18.19
N VAL A 105 -5.53 1.92 -17.59
CA VAL A 105 -6.09 3.23 -17.91
C VAL A 105 -5.73 4.22 -16.82
N TYR A 106 -5.30 5.42 -17.24
CA TYR A 106 -5.05 6.55 -16.36
C TYR A 106 -5.70 7.81 -16.93
N THR A 107 -6.61 8.42 -16.17
CA THR A 107 -7.34 9.62 -16.56
C THR A 107 -6.90 10.80 -15.70
N ALA A 108 -5.90 11.54 -16.17
CA ALA A 108 -5.36 12.69 -15.45
C ALA A 108 -6.45 13.69 -15.04
N ASN A 109 -6.49 14.07 -13.77
CA ASN A 109 -7.45 15.01 -13.19
C ASN A 109 -8.92 14.57 -13.27
N GLN A 110 -9.17 13.29 -13.51
CA GLN A 110 -10.53 12.74 -13.56
C GLN A 110 -10.64 11.47 -12.71
N VAL A 111 -11.42 11.56 -11.64
CA VAL A 111 -11.74 10.41 -10.78
C VAL A 111 -12.51 9.37 -11.58
N GLN A 112 -12.06 8.11 -11.50
CA GLN A 112 -12.74 6.99 -12.16
C GLN A 112 -14.15 6.81 -11.57
N PRO A 113 -15.17 6.57 -12.41
CA PRO A 113 -16.57 6.43 -11.95
C PRO A 113 -16.77 5.40 -10.85
N LYS A 114 -15.96 4.36 -10.82
CA LYS A 114 -16.00 3.31 -9.79
C LYS A 114 -15.69 3.83 -8.36
N TYR A 115 -15.10 4.99 -8.20
CA TYR A 115 -14.91 5.63 -6.88
C TYR A 115 -16.18 6.24 -6.32
N LEU A 116 -17.21 6.43 -7.15
CA LEU A 116 -18.48 7.07 -6.80
C LEU A 116 -19.64 6.06 -6.73
N ILE A 117 -19.35 4.76 -6.80
CA ILE A 117 -20.36 3.69 -6.71
C ILE A 117 -20.92 3.57 -5.27
N ASN A 118 -22.13 3.00 -5.19
CA ASN A 118 -22.79 2.67 -3.92
C ASN A 118 -22.92 3.87 -2.95
N SER A 119 -23.05 5.09 -3.47
CA SER A 119 -23.20 6.31 -2.69
C SER A 119 -24.43 6.30 -1.76
N ALA A 120 -25.44 5.49 -2.08
CA ALA A 120 -26.63 5.30 -1.25
C ALA A 120 -26.35 4.53 0.05
N ASN A 121 -25.23 3.79 0.15
CA ASN A 121 -24.92 3.04 1.37
C ASN A 121 -24.68 3.97 2.57
N PHE A 122 -24.04 5.11 2.32
CA PHE A 122 -23.91 6.18 3.31
C PHE A 122 -23.75 7.54 2.61
N PRO A 123 -24.84 8.24 2.27
CA PRO A 123 -24.81 9.48 1.49
C PRO A 123 -23.94 10.59 2.08
N PHE A 124 -23.75 10.61 3.40
CA PHE A 124 -22.91 11.57 4.13
C PHE A 124 -21.43 11.15 4.19
N GLY A 125 -21.06 10.03 3.55
CA GLY A 125 -19.68 9.56 3.47
C GLY A 125 -18.82 10.45 2.57
N PHE A 126 -17.51 10.25 2.64
CA PHE A 126 -16.56 11.02 1.84
C PHE A 126 -16.74 10.76 0.34
N VAL A 127 -16.78 11.83 -0.43
CA VAL A 127 -16.78 11.80 -1.90
C VAL A 127 -15.36 12.07 -2.37
N THR A 128 -14.79 11.16 -3.17
CA THR A 128 -13.43 11.30 -3.69
C THR A 128 -13.37 12.43 -4.72
N PRO A 129 -12.65 13.54 -4.46
CA PRO A 129 -12.61 14.68 -5.39
C PRO A 129 -11.48 14.57 -6.41
N ASP A 130 -10.40 13.88 -6.06
CA ASP A 130 -9.15 13.81 -6.83
C ASP A 130 -8.30 12.62 -6.36
N ASP A 131 -7.02 12.56 -6.76
CA ASP A 131 -6.06 11.52 -6.35
C ASP A 131 -5.16 11.95 -5.17
N SER A 132 -5.53 12.99 -4.44
CA SER A 132 -4.82 13.40 -3.21
C SER A 132 -4.97 12.35 -2.11
N TRP A 133 -3.90 12.09 -1.40
CA TRP A 133 -3.88 11.08 -0.34
C TRP A 133 -3.25 11.61 0.96
N SER A 134 -3.56 10.96 2.08
CA SER A 134 -2.95 11.23 3.37
C SER A 134 -2.72 9.94 4.16
N ASN A 135 -1.55 9.82 4.80
CA ASN A 135 -1.20 8.70 5.65
C ASN A 135 -1.56 8.98 7.11
N ARG A 136 -2.73 8.52 7.53
CA ARG A 136 -3.21 8.64 8.91
C ARG A 136 -2.52 7.68 9.88
N TRP A 137 -1.78 6.71 9.35
CA TRP A 137 -1.01 5.75 10.15
C TRP A 137 0.34 6.28 10.64
N ARG A 138 0.70 7.52 10.32
CA ARG A 138 1.84 8.20 10.96
C ARG A 138 1.64 8.46 12.45
N ALA A 139 0.43 8.29 12.94
CA ALA A 139 0.07 8.37 14.36
C ALA A 139 -0.74 7.12 14.76
N GLY A 140 -0.83 6.85 16.08
CA GLY A 140 -1.49 5.67 16.63
C GLY A 140 -0.64 4.41 16.52
N ALA A 141 -1.28 3.25 16.55
CA ALA A 141 -0.60 1.95 16.58
C ALA A 141 0.33 1.74 15.37
N ASN A 142 -0.09 2.22 14.20
CA ASN A 142 0.64 2.01 12.94
C ASN A 142 1.81 3.00 12.73
N ALA A 143 2.08 3.91 13.66
CA ALA A 143 3.33 4.67 13.68
C ALA A 143 4.56 3.73 13.78
N SER A 144 4.38 2.55 14.37
CA SER A 144 5.39 1.48 14.48
C SER A 144 5.85 0.92 13.13
N LEU A 145 5.14 1.18 12.03
CA LEU A 145 5.60 0.85 10.67
C LEU A 145 6.83 1.69 10.23
N GLY A 146 7.19 2.70 11.01
CA GLY A 146 8.43 3.47 10.85
C GLY A 146 8.44 4.35 9.61
N TRP A 147 7.50 5.29 9.55
CA TRP A 147 7.37 6.28 8.46
C TRP A 147 8.52 7.26 8.45
N ASP A 148 9.03 7.59 7.26
CA ASP A 148 10.12 8.55 7.10
C ASP A 148 9.66 9.97 7.50
N PRO A 149 10.23 10.57 8.54
CA PRO A 149 9.84 11.92 8.99
C PRO A 149 10.19 13.04 8.00
N ALA A 150 11.07 12.78 7.03
CA ALA A 150 11.40 13.74 5.98
C ALA A 150 10.30 13.86 4.91
N LEU A 151 9.37 12.90 4.84
CA LEU A 151 8.24 12.94 3.92
C LEU A 151 7.00 13.54 4.58
N PRO A 152 6.15 14.25 3.81
CA PRO A 152 5.02 14.99 4.38
C PRO A 152 3.86 14.11 4.88
N GLY A 153 3.86 12.80 4.56
CA GLY A 153 2.75 11.89 4.88
C GLY A 153 1.47 12.17 4.09
N SER A 154 1.57 12.94 3.01
CA SER A 154 0.48 13.26 2.10
C SER A 154 1.03 13.61 0.73
N GLY A 155 0.16 13.59 -0.29
CA GLY A 155 0.56 13.90 -1.65
C GLY A 155 -0.57 13.66 -2.65
N ALA A 156 -0.23 13.51 -3.92
CA ALA A 156 -1.15 13.17 -4.99
C ALA A 156 -0.58 12.05 -5.86
N GLY A 157 -1.43 11.12 -6.26
CA GLY A 157 -1.14 10.03 -7.16
C GLY A 157 -0.32 8.89 -6.60
N ALA A 158 -0.31 7.79 -7.33
CA ALA A 158 0.31 6.53 -6.94
C ALA A 158 1.82 6.62 -6.72
N LYS A 159 2.52 7.50 -7.47
CA LYS A 159 3.97 7.64 -7.38
C LYS A 159 4.41 8.18 -6.02
N SER A 160 3.78 9.24 -5.54
CA SER A 160 4.09 9.85 -4.25
C SER A 160 3.68 8.94 -3.10
N LEU A 161 2.54 8.24 -3.20
CA LEU A 161 2.17 7.20 -2.24
C LEU A 161 3.21 6.07 -2.21
N GLY A 162 3.66 5.62 -3.39
CA GLY A 162 4.72 4.61 -3.49
C GLY A 162 6.01 5.03 -2.78
N GLN A 163 6.39 6.30 -2.87
CA GLN A 163 7.55 6.86 -2.14
C GLN A 163 7.35 6.82 -0.63
N GLU A 164 6.18 7.23 -0.14
CA GLU A 164 5.80 7.17 1.28
C GLU A 164 5.93 5.75 1.83
N LEU A 165 5.34 4.78 1.13
CA LEU A 165 5.34 3.38 1.55
C LEU A 165 6.75 2.77 1.48
N ALA A 166 7.49 3.03 0.40
CA ALA A 166 8.83 2.48 0.19
C ALA A 166 9.89 3.04 1.13
N SER A 167 9.68 4.23 1.70
CA SER A 167 10.59 4.82 2.67
C SER A 167 10.35 4.35 4.10
N SER A 168 9.30 3.55 4.34
CA SER A 168 8.98 3.02 5.68
C SER A 168 9.97 1.92 6.13
N ASP A 169 10.12 1.77 7.44
CA ASP A 169 10.89 0.67 8.03
C ASP A 169 10.24 -0.69 7.72
N ALA A 170 8.91 -0.74 7.69
CA ALA A 170 8.15 -1.94 7.33
C ALA A 170 8.48 -2.42 5.92
N PHE A 171 8.60 -1.51 4.94
CA PHE A 171 9.03 -1.88 3.58
C PHE A 171 10.43 -2.49 3.59
N ALA A 172 11.40 -1.82 4.20
CA ALA A 172 12.77 -2.30 4.23
C ALA A 172 12.88 -3.66 4.93
N GLN A 173 12.19 -3.83 6.06
CA GLN A 173 12.14 -5.09 6.80
C GLN A 173 11.53 -6.21 5.96
N CYS A 174 10.40 -5.95 5.31
CA CYS A 174 9.68 -6.91 4.48
C CYS A 174 10.54 -7.40 3.31
N GLN A 175 11.15 -6.47 2.55
CA GLN A 175 11.95 -6.83 1.38
C GLN A 175 13.21 -7.61 1.76
N VAL A 176 13.91 -7.21 2.81
CA VAL A 176 15.09 -7.93 3.29
C VAL A 176 14.73 -9.32 3.80
N THR A 177 13.66 -9.46 4.58
CA THR A 177 13.21 -10.75 5.07
C THR A 177 12.86 -11.71 3.94
N LYS A 178 12.15 -11.23 2.91
CA LYS A 178 11.81 -12.06 1.73
C LYS A 178 13.05 -12.53 0.97
N VAL A 179 14.02 -11.65 0.77
CA VAL A 179 15.27 -12.03 0.09
C VAL A 179 16.08 -13.00 0.94
N PHE A 180 16.18 -12.75 2.24
CA PHE A 180 16.84 -13.67 3.16
C PHE A 180 16.21 -15.08 3.09
N GLN A 181 14.88 -15.17 3.17
CA GLN A 181 14.16 -16.45 3.06
C GLN A 181 14.41 -17.15 1.73
N ALA A 182 14.42 -16.40 0.61
CA ALA A 182 14.66 -16.95 -0.72
C ALA A 182 16.09 -17.44 -0.92
N VAL A 183 17.08 -16.80 -0.29
CA VAL A 183 18.50 -17.11 -0.45
C VAL A 183 18.96 -18.16 0.57
N CYS A 184 18.50 -18.04 1.81
CA CYS A 184 18.93 -18.93 2.92
C CYS A 184 18.00 -20.13 3.12
N PHE A 185 16.91 -20.24 2.32
CA PHE A 185 15.91 -21.32 2.38
C PHE A 185 15.29 -21.55 3.77
N ARG A 186 15.30 -20.53 4.64
CA ARG A 186 14.69 -20.56 5.97
C ARG A 186 14.20 -19.17 6.41
N ALA A 187 13.24 -19.14 7.32
CA ALA A 187 12.82 -17.91 7.98
C ALA A 187 13.89 -17.45 9.00
N PRO A 188 14.09 -16.13 9.18
CA PRO A 188 15.04 -15.57 10.15
C PRO A 188 14.47 -15.62 11.58
N VAL A 189 14.36 -16.81 12.17
CA VAL A 189 13.75 -17.02 13.50
C VAL A 189 14.77 -17.00 14.62
N SER A 190 16.04 -17.34 14.35
CA SER A 190 17.10 -17.29 15.36
C SER A 190 17.54 -15.84 15.63
N ALA A 191 18.06 -15.59 16.83
CA ALA A 191 18.62 -14.27 17.16
C ALA A 191 19.74 -13.84 16.20
N ALA A 192 20.56 -14.80 15.74
CA ALA A 192 21.62 -14.55 14.76
C ALA A 192 21.04 -14.13 13.39
N ASP A 193 20.02 -14.84 12.90
CA ASP A 193 19.36 -14.48 11.64
C ASP A 193 18.68 -13.11 11.74
N GLN A 194 18.02 -12.83 12.85
CA GLN A 194 17.37 -11.53 13.09
C GLN A 194 18.40 -10.38 13.11
N ALA A 195 19.56 -10.58 13.76
CA ALA A 195 20.65 -9.60 13.74
C ALA A 195 21.22 -9.39 12.32
N THR A 196 21.36 -10.49 11.56
CA THR A 196 21.79 -10.43 10.14
C THR A 196 20.79 -9.63 9.30
N VAL A 197 19.49 -9.93 9.41
CA VAL A 197 18.42 -9.20 8.70
C VAL A 197 18.43 -7.72 9.09
N ALA A 198 18.62 -7.39 10.38
CA ALA A 198 18.70 -6.00 10.84
C ALA A 198 19.90 -5.26 10.22
N THR A 199 21.06 -5.90 10.13
CA THR A 199 22.27 -5.34 9.49
C THR A 199 22.04 -5.12 7.99
N ILE A 200 21.48 -6.11 7.29
CA ILE A 200 21.18 -6.00 5.85
C ILE A 200 20.13 -4.88 5.62
N LYS A 201 19.11 -4.77 6.48
CA LYS A 201 18.11 -3.70 6.42
C LYS A 201 18.76 -2.31 6.52
N ALA A 202 19.66 -2.12 7.47
CA ALA A 202 20.38 -0.86 7.62
C ALA A 202 21.19 -0.52 6.35
N SER A 203 21.91 -1.50 5.80
CA SER A 203 22.66 -1.34 4.55
C SER A 203 21.75 -1.08 3.34
N PHE A 204 20.59 -1.72 3.27
CA PHE A 204 19.61 -1.51 2.21
C PHE A 204 19.07 -0.08 2.21
N LYS A 205 18.70 0.46 3.37
CA LYS A 205 18.23 1.84 3.53
C LYS A 205 19.35 2.84 3.16
N SER A 206 20.52 2.72 3.76
CA SER A 206 21.65 3.64 3.50
C SER A 206 22.21 3.55 2.09
N GLY A 207 22.10 2.38 1.46
CA GLY A 207 22.53 2.11 0.07
C GLY A 207 21.54 2.56 -1.01
N GLY A 208 20.45 3.24 -0.65
CA GLY A 208 19.44 3.75 -1.60
C GLY A 208 18.52 2.66 -2.13
N TYR A 209 18.15 1.70 -1.29
CA TYR A 209 17.17 0.65 -1.57
C TYR A 209 17.52 -0.25 -2.77
N LYS A 210 18.81 -0.60 -2.91
CA LYS A 210 19.32 -1.47 -4.00
C LYS A 210 19.08 -2.93 -3.67
N LEU A 211 18.02 -3.52 -4.19
CA LEU A 211 17.64 -4.91 -3.90
C LEU A 211 18.75 -5.93 -4.26
N LYS A 212 19.54 -5.69 -5.32
CA LYS A 212 20.70 -6.54 -5.66
C LYS A 212 21.70 -6.66 -4.51
N GLN A 213 21.91 -5.59 -3.76
CA GLN A 213 22.80 -5.59 -2.58
C GLN A 213 22.23 -6.50 -1.48
N VAL A 214 20.90 -6.52 -1.30
CA VAL A 214 20.27 -7.42 -0.32
C VAL A 214 20.52 -8.89 -0.67
N PHE A 215 20.40 -9.26 -1.94
CA PHE A 215 20.75 -10.62 -2.40
C PHE A 215 22.21 -10.97 -2.12
N GLN A 216 23.13 -10.08 -2.43
CA GLN A 216 24.57 -10.29 -2.18
C GLN A 216 24.89 -10.50 -0.71
N LEU A 217 24.34 -9.64 0.16
CA LEU A 217 24.56 -9.70 1.60
C LEU A 217 23.89 -10.94 2.23
N SER A 218 22.71 -11.33 1.75
CA SER A 218 22.04 -12.54 2.20
C SER A 218 22.83 -13.80 1.79
N ALA A 219 23.33 -13.86 0.57
CA ALA A 219 24.15 -14.97 0.11
C ALA A 219 25.48 -15.10 0.89
N ALA A 220 26.09 -13.96 1.22
CA ALA A 220 27.31 -13.96 2.05
C ALA A 220 27.05 -14.41 3.50
N ALA A 221 25.84 -14.15 4.02
CA ALA A 221 25.47 -14.55 5.37
C ALA A 221 25.04 -16.03 5.50
N CYS A 222 24.72 -16.69 4.38
CA CYS A 222 24.26 -18.08 4.33
C CYS A 222 25.15 -18.94 3.41
N PRO A 223 26.48 -19.01 3.67
CA PRO A 223 27.38 -19.80 2.82
C PRO A 223 27.09 -21.30 3.02
N GLY A 224 26.71 -21.99 1.93
CA GLY A 224 26.78 -23.44 1.84
C GLY A 224 25.81 -24.22 2.75
N GLN A 225 24.52 -23.87 2.73
CA GLN A 225 23.46 -24.74 3.27
C GLN A 225 22.78 -25.52 2.16
#